data_ec058f5a4ded4962825fda3f7ebe65cf
#
_entry.id   ec058f5a4ded4962825fda3f7ebe65cf
#
_cell.length_a   1.000
_cell.length_b   1.000
_cell.length_c   1.000
_cell.angle_alpha   90.00
_cell.angle_beta   90.00
_cell.angle_gamma   90.00
#
_symmetry.space_group_name_H-M   'P 1'
#
loop_
_entity.id
_entity.type
_entity.pdbx_description
1 polymer ?
#
loop_
_entity_poly.entity_id
_entity_poly.type
_entity_poly.pdbx_seq_one_letter_code
_entity_poly.pdbx_strand_id
1 'polypeptide(L)'
;MNKWMEEQYEALGISREVYEFGEKIEDSLKERFAAIDATAEYNQLKVIKAMQDNRVSAECFNMSSGYGYNDLGRDTLEKVYASCFKGEDALVRPQITCGTHALALALMSNLRPGDELLSPVGKPYDTLEEVIGIRPSKGSLAEYGVSYRQVDLLPDGSFDFEHIKEAINERTKLVTIQRSKGYATRPTLSVARIGELISYIKGIKPDVICMVDNCYGEFVEEQEPLEVGADMIVGSLIKNPVSYTHLRAHET
;
A
#
# COMPACT_ATOMS: atom_id res chain seq x y z
N MET A 1 -12.47 21.29 31.77
CA MET A 1 -12.64 19.90 32.26
C MET A 1 -13.64 19.90 33.41
N ASN A 2 -14.54 18.92 33.52
CA ASN A 2 -15.41 18.82 34.69
C ASN A 2 -14.68 18.15 35.87
N LYS A 3 -15.13 18.39 37.10
CA LYS A 3 -14.46 17.91 38.33
C LYS A 3 -14.28 16.40 38.36
N TRP A 4 -15.24 15.64 37.85
CA TRP A 4 -15.17 14.18 37.81
C TRP A 4 -14.05 13.69 36.88
N MET A 5 -13.89 14.31 35.69
CA MET A 5 -12.79 13.97 34.78
C MET A 5 -11.42 14.31 35.39
N GLU A 6 -11.32 15.43 36.08
CA GLU A 6 -10.09 15.84 36.79
C GLU A 6 -9.66 14.77 37.80
N GLU A 7 -10.58 14.32 38.65
CA GLU A 7 -10.34 13.26 39.63
C GLU A 7 -9.89 11.93 38.96
N GLN A 8 -10.45 11.59 37.77
CA GLN A 8 -10.04 10.37 37.06
C GLN A 8 -8.62 10.49 36.46
N TYR A 9 -8.29 11.64 35.87
CA TYR A 9 -6.94 11.86 35.33
C TYR A 9 -5.89 11.88 36.44
N GLU A 10 -6.18 12.53 37.57
CA GLU A 10 -5.29 12.53 38.74
C GLU A 10 -5.09 11.12 39.31
N ALA A 11 -6.15 10.30 39.37
CA ALA A 11 -6.05 8.90 39.79
C ALA A 11 -5.18 8.04 38.86
N LEU A 12 -5.07 8.42 37.58
CA LEU A 12 -4.17 7.80 36.60
C LEU A 12 -2.74 8.41 36.64
N GLY A 13 -2.46 9.35 37.54
CA GLY A 13 -1.17 10.02 37.65
C GLY A 13 -0.95 11.13 36.61
N ILE A 14 -2.01 11.59 35.94
CA ILE A 14 -1.96 12.67 34.95
C ILE A 14 -2.33 13.97 35.66
N SER A 15 -1.35 14.86 35.81
CA SER A 15 -1.61 16.17 36.42
C SER A 15 -2.46 17.06 35.51
N ARG A 16 -3.15 18.02 36.12
CA ARG A 16 -3.92 19.01 35.38
C ARG A 16 -3.08 19.76 34.34
N GLU A 17 -1.82 20.08 34.66
CA GLU A 17 -0.90 20.74 33.72
C GLU A 17 -0.63 19.90 32.48
N VAL A 18 -0.41 18.59 32.64
CA VAL A 18 -0.20 17.65 31.52
C VAL A 18 -1.47 17.56 30.68
N TYR A 19 -2.63 17.48 31.31
CA TYR A 19 -3.92 17.46 30.60
C TYR A 19 -4.11 18.73 29.77
N GLU A 20 -3.95 19.91 30.38
CA GLU A 20 -4.12 21.21 29.70
C GLU A 20 -3.10 21.39 28.56
N PHE A 21 -1.90 20.83 28.69
CA PHE A 21 -0.92 20.80 27.61
C PHE A 21 -1.39 19.92 26.45
N GLY A 22 -1.94 18.75 26.74
CA GLY A 22 -2.52 17.85 25.73
C GLY A 22 -3.67 18.51 24.95
N GLU A 23 -4.62 19.13 25.65
CA GLU A 23 -5.74 19.87 25.05
C GLU A 23 -5.27 20.99 24.09
N LYS A 24 -4.23 21.74 24.49
CA LYS A 24 -3.66 22.78 23.60
C LYS A 24 -3.07 22.23 22.32
N ILE A 25 -2.40 21.06 22.40
CA ILE A 25 -1.86 20.40 21.23
C ILE A 25 -3.01 19.90 20.35
N GLU A 26 -4.00 19.23 20.94
CA GLU A 26 -5.18 18.74 20.21
C GLU A 26 -5.93 19.87 19.51
N ASP A 27 -6.14 20.99 20.21
CA ASP A 27 -6.75 22.19 19.64
C ASP A 27 -5.96 22.72 18.43
N SER A 28 -4.63 22.68 18.48
CA SER A 28 -3.76 23.11 17.39
C SER A 28 -3.81 22.19 16.16
N LEU A 29 -4.30 20.96 16.32
CA LEU A 29 -4.38 19.94 15.26
C LEU A 29 -5.79 19.80 14.66
N LYS A 30 -6.78 20.57 15.12
CA LYS A 30 -8.19 20.47 14.69
C LYS A 30 -8.37 20.53 13.17
N GLU A 31 -7.67 21.47 12.51
CA GLU A 31 -7.75 21.59 11.04
C GLU A 31 -7.18 20.34 10.35
N ARG A 32 -6.09 19.78 10.91
CA ARG A 32 -5.50 18.56 10.39
C ARG A 32 -6.40 17.35 10.58
N PHE A 33 -7.03 17.23 11.74
CA PHE A 33 -8.00 16.16 12.01
C PHE A 33 -9.22 16.27 11.10
N ALA A 34 -9.77 17.47 10.93
CA ALA A 34 -10.88 17.70 10.01
C ALA A 34 -10.55 17.31 8.55
N ALA A 35 -9.32 17.56 8.10
CA ALA A 35 -8.88 17.13 6.77
C ALA A 35 -8.77 15.60 6.66
N ILE A 36 -8.29 14.93 7.72
CA ILE A 36 -8.23 13.47 7.79
C ILE A 36 -9.65 12.88 7.77
N ASP A 37 -10.56 13.44 8.57
CA ASP A 37 -11.96 13.00 8.65
C ASP A 37 -12.66 13.14 7.30
N ALA A 38 -12.44 14.25 6.57
CA ALA A 38 -12.99 14.43 5.23
C ALA A 38 -12.48 13.37 4.24
N THR A 39 -11.18 13.05 4.27
CA THR A 39 -10.60 11.98 3.45
C THR A 39 -11.18 10.61 3.84
N ALA A 40 -11.34 10.34 5.14
CA ALA A 40 -11.94 9.10 5.64
C ALA A 40 -13.40 8.96 5.19
N GLU A 41 -14.20 10.02 5.29
CA GLU A 41 -15.59 10.05 4.83
C GLU A 41 -15.67 9.78 3.32
N TYR A 42 -14.86 10.46 2.50
CA TYR A 42 -14.80 10.23 1.06
C TYR A 42 -14.51 8.75 0.73
N ASN A 43 -13.49 8.18 1.34
CA ASN A 43 -13.11 6.79 1.08
C ASN A 43 -14.15 5.79 1.62
N GLN A 44 -14.81 6.08 2.75
CA GLN A 44 -15.90 5.26 3.25
C GLN A 44 -17.08 5.23 2.26
N LEU A 45 -17.46 6.38 1.73
CA LEU A 45 -18.51 6.47 0.71
C LEU A 45 -18.12 5.75 -0.57
N LYS A 46 -16.86 5.86 -1.00
CA LYS A 46 -16.30 5.11 -2.14
C LYS A 46 -16.45 3.59 -1.97
N VAL A 47 -16.12 3.06 -0.78
CA VAL A 47 -16.27 1.63 -0.48
C VAL A 47 -17.75 1.22 -0.44
N ILE A 48 -18.62 1.98 0.23
CA ILE A 48 -20.06 1.71 0.27
C ILE A 48 -20.64 1.68 -1.15
N LYS A 49 -20.27 2.66 -1.98
CA LYS A 49 -20.71 2.71 -3.37
C LYS A 49 -20.24 1.51 -4.17
N ALA A 50 -18.97 1.11 -4.01
CA ALA A 50 -18.43 -0.08 -4.66
C ALA A 50 -19.19 -1.37 -4.24
N MET A 51 -19.53 -1.50 -2.95
CA MET A 51 -20.35 -2.61 -2.46
C MET A 51 -21.75 -2.62 -3.08
N GLN A 52 -22.40 -1.46 -3.18
CA GLN A 52 -23.73 -1.33 -3.81
C GLN A 52 -23.69 -1.68 -5.29
N ASP A 53 -22.72 -1.15 -6.04
CA ASP A 53 -22.59 -1.38 -7.47
C ASP A 53 -22.33 -2.85 -7.80
N ASN A 54 -21.57 -3.53 -6.94
CA ASN A 54 -21.29 -4.95 -7.07
C ASN A 54 -22.32 -5.84 -6.34
N ARG A 55 -23.43 -5.27 -5.86
CA ARG A 55 -24.58 -5.99 -5.27
C ARG A 55 -24.19 -6.90 -4.11
N VAL A 56 -23.31 -6.44 -3.23
CA VAL A 56 -22.95 -7.19 -2.02
C VAL A 56 -24.23 -7.47 -1.22
N SER A 57 -24.48 -8.75 -0.94
CA SER A 57 -25.63 -9.25 -0.19
C SER A 57 -25.21 -10.25 0.87
N ALA A 58 -26.13 -10.67 1.73
CA ALA A 58 -25.87 -11.71 2.72
C ALA A 58 -25.39 -13.02 2.10
N GLU A 59 -25.77 -13.31 0.85
CA GLU A 59 -25.34 -14.51 0.14
C GLU A 59 -23.83 -14.54 -0.12
N CYS A 60 -23.20 -13.37 -0.26
CA CYS A 60 -21.74 -13.26 -0.44
C CYS A 60 -20.94 -13.76 0.76
N PHE A 61 -21.58 -13.90 1.92
CA PHE A 61 -20.96 -14.38 3.17
C PHE A 61 -21.24 -15.86 3.45
N ASN A 62 -21.95 -16.56 2.55
CA ASN A 62 -22.18 -17.98 2.69
C ASN A 62 -20.88 -18.77 2.49
N MET A 63 -20.79 -19.91 3.18
CA MET A 63 -19.68 -20.84 2.99
C MET A 63 -19.66 -21.36 1.55
N SER A 64 -18.47 -21.50 0.99
CA SER A 64 -18.24 -22.12 -0.31
C SER A 64 -17.46 -23.43 -0.18
N SER A 65 -17.35 -24.18 -1.27
CA SER A 65 -16.58 -25.42 -1.31
C SER A 65 -15.06 -25.21 -1.13
N GLY A 66 -14.57 -23.97 -1.25
CA GLY A 66 -13.15 -23.64 -1.22
C GLY A 66 -12.37 -24.00 -2.50
N TYR A 67 -12.99 -24.65 -3.47
CA TYR A 67 -12.35 -25.01 -4.74
C TYR A 67 -12.04 -23.82 -5.64
N GLY A 68 -12.63 -22.66 -5.38
CA GLY A 68 -12.36 -21.43 -6.13
C GLY A 68 -13.09 -21.33 -7.47
N TYR A 69 -14.01 -22.22 -7.77
CA TYR A 69 -14.90 -22.13 -8.94
C TYR A 69 -16.25 -21.54 -8.53
N ASN A 70 -16.67 -20.46 -9.19
CA ASN A 70 -17.97 -19.80 -8.96
C ASN A 70 -18.22 -19.46 -7.47
N ASP A 71 -17.20 -18.94 -6.80
CA ASP A 71 -17.31 -18.49 -5.43
C ASP A 71 -17.86 -17.06 -5.40
N LEU A 72 -19.16 -16.93 -5.14
CA LEU A 72 -19.86 -15.65 -5.19
C LEU A 72 -19.22 -14.60 -4.26
N GLY A 73 -18.87 -14.98 -3.05
CA GLY A 73 -18.29 -14.05 -2.06
C GLY A 73 -16.93 -13.52 -2.51
N ARG A 74 -16.04 -14.42 -2.91
CA ARG A 74 -14.72 -14.07 -3.42
C ARG A 74 -14.80 -13.21 -4.68
N ASP A 75 -15.55 -13.65 -5.68
CA ASP A 75 -15.65 -12.98 -6.97
C ASP A 75 -16.27 -11.58 -6.80
N THR A 76 -17.20 -11.42 -5.86
CA THR A 76 -17.78 -10.12 -5.53
C THR A 76 -16.77 -9.25 -4.78
N LEU A 77 -16.00 -9.80 -3.83
CA LEU A 77 -14.96 -9.06 -3.10
C LEU A 77 -13.89 -8.52 -4.06
N GLU A 78 -13.43 -9.33 -5.01
CA GLU A 78 -12.44 -8.93 -6.01
C GLU A 78 -12.97 -7.76 -6.86
N LYS A 79 -14.24 -7.80 -7.29
CA LYS A 79 -14.89 -6.69 -8.00
C LYS A 79 -15.02 -5.42 -7.15
N VAL A 80 -15.38 -5.55 -5.89
CA VAL A 80 -15.44 -4.41 -4.95
C VAL A 80 -14.06 -3.78 -4.80
N TYR A 81 -13.03 -4.63 -4.63
CA TYR A 81 -11.65 -4.17 -4.50
C TYR A 81 -11.18 -3.44 -5.76
N ALA A 82 -11.38 -4.03 -6.93
CA ALA A 82 -11.08 -3.40 -8.21
C ALA A 82 -11.81 -2.04 -8.36
N SER A 83 -13.09 -1.98 -7.98
CA SER A 83 -13.88 -0.73 -8.02
C SER A 83 -13.31 0.35 -7.09
N CYS A 84 -12.90 -0.02 -5.86
CA CYS A 84 -12.34 0.92 -4.88
C CYS A 84 -11.01 1.52 -5.35
N PHE A 85 -10.14 0.70 -5.92
CA PHE A 85 -8.80 1.08 -6.35
C PHE A 85 -8.71 1.48 -7.83
N LYS A 86 -9.85 1.49 -8.55
CA LYS A 86 -9.94 1.82 -9.99
C LYS A 86 -9.07 0.90 -10.86
N GLY A 87 -8.96 -0.37 -10.46
CA GLY A 87 -8.32 -1.40 -11.26
C GLY A 87 -9.31 -2.09 -12.21
N GLU A 88 -8.79 -2.74 -13.25
CA GLU A 88 -9.56 -3.57 -14.16
C GLU A 88 -9.98 -4.87 -13.48
N ASP A 89 -9.12 -5.40 -12.61
CA ASP A 89 -9.34 -6.63 -11.87
C ASP A 89 -8.57 -6.62 -10.54
N ALA A 90 -8.87 -7.56 -9.65
CA ALA A 90 -8.17 -7.72 -8.37
C ALA A 90 -8.07 -9.19 -7.98
N LEU A 91 -7.03 -9.53 -7.23
CA LEU A 91 -6.86 -10.82 -6.56
C LEU A 91 -6.88 -10.62 -5.04
N VAL A 92 -7.97 -11.02 -4.40
CA VAL A 92 -8.15 -10.92 -2.95
C VAL A 92 -8.48 -12.32 -2.42
N ARG A 93 -7.45 -13.05 -1.97
CA ARG A 93 -7.55 -14.47 -1.68
C ARG A 93 -6.92 -14.85 -0.35
N PRO A 94 -7.55 -15.70 0.46
CA PRO A 94 -6.96 -16.18 1.71
C PRO A 94 -5.67 -17.00 1.50
N GLN A 95 -5.47 -17.56 0.30
CA GLN A 95 -4.24 -18.27 -0.08
C GLN A 95 -3.04 -17.31 -0.22
N ILE A 96 -3.28 -16.02 -0.41
CA ILE A 96 -2.26 -14.97 -0.34
C ILE A 96 -2.15 -14.56 1.12
N THR A 97 -1.25 -15.21 1.86
CA THR A 97 -1.24 -15.23 3.33
C THR A 97 -0.77 -13.96 4.00
N CYS A 98 -0.02 -13.10 3.29
CA CYS A 98 0.51 -11.83 3.82
C CYS A 98 0.92 -10.87 2.69
N GLY A 99 1.23 -9.62 3.05
CA GLY A 99 1.70 -8.61 2.08
C GLY A 99 2.98 -9.02 1.34
N THR A 100 3.95 -9.60 2.04
CA THR A 100 5.19 -10.11 1.41
C THR A 100 4.89 -11.20 0.38
N HIS A 101 3.95 -12.11 0.67
CA HIS A 101 3.54 -13.13 -0.28
C HIS A 101 2.84 -12.51 -1.51
N ALA A 102 1.98 -11.52 -1.31
CA ALA A 102 1.35 -10.79 -2.42
C ALA A 102 2.39 -10.10 -3.33
N LEU A 103 3.37 -9.41 -2.72
CA LEU A 103 4.46 -8.77 -3.45
C LEU A 103 5.33 -9.79 -4.19
N ALA A 104 5.67 -10.91 -3.54
CA ALA A 104 6.43 -11.99 -4.17
C ALA A 104 5.71 -12.56 -5.39
N LEU A 105 4.39 -12.83 -5.28
CA LEU A 105 3.58 -13.31 -6.40
C LEU A 105 3.54 -12.29 -7.54
N ALA A 106 3.33 -11.01 -7.23
CA ALA A 106 3.31 -9.95 -8.22
C ALA A 106 4.63 -9.82 -8.98
N LEU A 107 5.76 -9.90 -8.27
CA LEU A 107 7.09 -9.87 -8.88
C LEU A 107 7.35 -11.12 -9.74
N MET A 108 7.14 -12.32 -9.18
CA MET A 108 7.42 -13.59 -9.85
C MET A 108 6.52 -13.84 -11.06
N SER A 109 5.28 -13.33 -11.06
CA SER A 109 4.37 -13.47 -12.21
C SER A 109 4.80 -12.63 -13.41
N ASN A 110 5.53 -11.54 -13.20
CA ASN A 110 5.91 -10.57 -14.23
C ASN A 110 7.38 -10.62 -14.66
N LEU A 111 8.25 -11.25 -13.87
CA LEU A 111 9.69 -11.34 -14.12
C LEU A 111 10.12 -12.73 -14.58
N ARG A 112 11.04 -12.78 -15.51
CA ARG A 112 11.63 -14.01 -16.07
C ARG A 112 13.16 -13.97 -15.98
N PRO A 113 13.85 -15.11 -16.09
CA PRO A 113 15.32 -15.14 -16.15
C PRO A 113 15.84 -14.19 -17.24
N GLY A 114 16.77 -13.32 -16.86
CA GLY A 114 17.34 -12.29 -17.72
C GLY A 114 16.71 -10.92 -17.59
N ASP A 115 15.51 -10.81 -17.00
CA ASP A 115 14.88 -9.53 -16.71
C ASP A 115 15.57 -8.77 -15.57
N GLU A 116 15.30 -7.49 -15.49
CA GLU A 116 15.77 -6.60 -14.41
C GLU A 116 14.59 -5.95 -13.69
N LEU A 117 14.67 -6.01 -12.35
CA LEU A 117 13.82 -5.28 -11.43
C LEU A 117 14.51 -3.98 -11.01
N LEU A 118 13.88 -2.82 -11.21
CA LEU A 118 14.38 -1.52 -10.78
C LEU A 118 13.58 -0.98 -9.60
N SER A 119 14.26 -0.54 -8.53
CA SER A 119 13.66 0.28 -7.46
C SER A 119 14.18 1.72 -7.56
N PRO A 120 13.36 2.68 -7.97
CA PRO A 120 13.77 4.07 -8.16
C PRO A 120 13.60 4.96 -6.91
N VAL A 121 13.29 4.36 -5.77
CA VAL A 121 13.00 5.05 -4.50
C VAL A 121 13.81 4.49 -3.33
N GLY A 122 14.95 3.90 -3.64
CA GLY A 122 15.82 3.26 -2.68
C GLY A 122 15.48 1.79 -2.44
N LYS A 123 16.08 1.24 -1.38
CA LYS A 123 15.93 -0.17 -1.02
C LYS A 123 14.49 -0.47 -0.59
N PRO A 124 13.87 -1.56 -1.09
CA PRO A 124 12.55 -1.98 -0.66
C PRO A 124 12.55 -2.46 0.80
N TYR A 125 11.34 -2.67 1.34
CA TYR A 125 11.15 -3.16 2.70
C TYR A 125 11.94 -4.47 2.95
N ASP A 126 12.42 -4.66 4.16
CA ASP A 126 13.38 -5.71 4.53
C ASP A 126 12.91 -7.14 4.19
N THR A 127 11.61 -7.43 4.30
CA THR A 127 11.08 -8.75 3.94
C THR A 127 11.16 -9.06 2.44
N LEU A 128 11.29 -8.04 1.58
CA LEU A 128 11.51 -8.21 0.15
C LEU A 128 12.99 -8.44 -0.21
N GLU A 129 13.91 -8.11 0.67
CA GLU A 129 15.34 -8.33 0.40
C GLU A 129 15.65 -9.80 0.09
N GLU A 130 15.02 -10.73 0.81
CA GLU A 130 15.18 -12.17 0.57
C GLU A 130 14.39 -12.63 -0.66
N VAL A 131 13.21 -12.11 -0.89
CA VAL A 131 12.40 -12.43 -2.09
C VAL A 131 13.13 -12.02 -3.36
N ILE A 132 13.72 -10.84 -3.37
CA ILE A 132 14.47 -10.31 -4.52
C ILE A 132 15.85 -10.99 -4.63
N GLY A 133 16.47 -11.27 -3.50
CA GLY A 133 17.83 -11.80 -3.41
C GLY A 133 18.90 -10.73 -3.19
N ILE A 134 18.49 -9.52 -2.72
CA ILE A 134 19.42 -8.49 -2.22
C ILE A 134 20.19 -9.07 -1.05
N ARG A 135 19.48 -9.73 -0.13
CA ARG A 135 20.06 -10.65 0.86
C ARG A 135 19.96 -12.07 0.31
N PRO A 136 21.07 -12.81 0.22
CA PRO A 136 21.07 -14.16 -0.36
C PRO A 136 20.01 -15.07 0.28
N SER A 137 19.13 -15.61 -0.53
CA SER A 137 18.05 -16.51 -0.09
C SER A 137 17.72 -17.52 -1.18
N LYS A 138 17.45 -18.76 -0.77
CA LYS A 138 17.00 -19.80 -1.69
C LYS A 138 15.60 -19.50 -2.21
N GLY A 139 15.39 -19.69 -3.50
CA GLY A 139 14.11 -19.40 -4.17
C GLY A 139 13.92 -17.92 -4.47
N SER A 140 14.95 -17.08 -4.29
CA SER A 140 14.89 -15.65 -4.61
C SER A 140 14.86 -15.40 -6.11
N LEU A 141 14.38 -14.23 -6.53
CA LEU A 141 14.42 -13.80 -7.93
C LEU A 141 15.85 -13.82 -8.51
N ALA A 142 16.86 -13.45 -7.72
CA ALA A 142 18.25 -13.50 -8.14
C ALA A 142 18.71 -14.94 -8.45
N GLU A 143 18.27 -15.93 -7.67
CA GLU A 143 18.59 -17.34 -7.92
C GLU A 143 17.96 -17.85 -9.23
N TYR A 144 16.81 -17.26 -9.62
CA TYR A 144 16.15 -17.51 -10.91
C TYR A 144 16.67 -16.65 -12.07
N GLY A 145 17.76 -15.91 -11.85
CA GLY A 145 18.42 -15.13 -12.91
C GLY A 145 17.79 -13.77 -13.21
N VAL A 146 16.99 -13.23 -12.30
CA VAL A 146 16.51 -11.85 -12.36
C VAL A 146 17.52 -10.94 -11.68
N SER A 147 17.92 -9.85 -12.34
CA SER A 147 18.82 -8.85 -11.77
C SER A 147 18.02 -7.77 -11.01
N TYR A 148 18.64 -7.18 -10.01
CA TYR A 148 18.09 -6.07 -9.24
C TYR A 148 18.96 -4.83 -9.39
N ARG A 149 18.34 -3.68 -9.54
CA ARG A 149 18.98 -2.38 -9.55
C ARG A 149 18.20 -1.40 -8.67
N GLN A 150 18.91 -0.47 -8.05
CA GLN A 150 18.35 0.53 -7.15
C GLN A 150 18.89 1.90 -7.51
N VAL A 151 18.02 2.91 -7.42
CA VAL A 151 18.37 4.33 -7.39
C VAL A 151 17.81 4.91 -6.11
N ASP A 152 18.64 5.54 -5.30
CA ASP A 152 18.21 6.15 -4.05
C ASP A 152 17.60 7.53 -4.32
N LEU A 153 16.77 8.00 -3.39
CA LEU A 153 16.30 9.39 -3.41
C LEU A 153 17.47 10.34 -3.14
N LEU A 154 17.39 11.54 -3.66
CA LEU A 154 18.32 12.62 -3.33
C LEU A 154 18.21 13.00 -1.84
N PRO A 155 19.22 13.67 -1.26
CA PRO A 155 19.23 14.03 0.17
C PRO A 155 18.02 14.84 0.64
N ASP A 156 17.38 15.59 -0.25
CA ASP A 156 16.15 16.34 0.01
C ASP A 156 14.87 15.52 -0.11
N GLY A 157 14.99 14.22 -0.44
CA GLY A 157 13.89 13.29 -0.65
C GLY A 157 13.22 13.40 -2.03
N SER A 158 13.79 14.14 -2.96
CA SER A 158 13.34 14.18 -4.36
C SER A 158 13.85 12.97 -5.14
N PHE A 159 13.23 12.71 -6.31
CA PHE A 159 13.67 11.64 -7.21
C PHE A 159 14.93 12.04 -7.97
N ASP A 160 15.86 11.11 -8.07
CA ASP A 160 17.04 11.26 -8.91
C ASP A 160 16.74 10.84 -10.35
N PHE A 161 16.09 11.71 -11.08
CA PHE A 161 15.63 11.43 -12.44
C PHE A 161 16.78 11.14 -13.41
N GLU A 162 17.97 11.70 -13.19
CA GLU A 162 19.14 11.43 -14.05
C GLU A 162 19.60 9.98 -13.89
N HIS A 163 19.86 9.54 -12.65
CA HIS A 163 20.28 8.16 -12.42
C HIS A 163 19.16 7.14 -12.70
N ILE A 164 17.88 7.51 -12.51
CA ILE A 164 16.74 6.66 -12.92
C ILE A 164 16.80 6.44 -14.44
N LYS A 165 17.03 7.49 -15.23
CA LYS A 165 17.13 7.37 -16.69
C LYS A 165 18.29 6.49 -17.12
N GLU A 166 19.46 6.63 -16.48
CA GLU A 166 20.64 5.80 -16.73
C GLU A 166 20.44 4.33 -16.32
N ALA A 167 19.64 4.11 -15.26
CA ALA A 167 19.37 2.77 -14.77
C ALA A 167 18.42 1.97 -15.69
N ILE A 168 17.48 2.65 -16.36
CA ILE A 168 16.52 2.00 -17.26
C ILE A 168 17.24 1.50 -18.52
N ASN A 169 17.05 0.23 -18.82
CA ASN A 169 17.65 -0.42 -19.99
C ASN A 169 16.69 -1.45 -20.61
N GLU A 170 17.11 -2.16 -21.66
CA GLU A 170 16.27 -3.12 -22.37
C GLU A 170 15.75 -4.25 -21.47
N ARG A 171 16.53 -4.67 -20.47
CA ARG A 171 16.16 -5.72 -19.52
C ARG A 171 15.24 -5.26 -18.40
N THR A 172 15.14 -3.94 -18.16
CA THR A 172 14.28 -3.38 -17.13
C THR A 172 12.82 -3.70 -17.46
N LYS A 173 12.26 -4.72 -16.84
CA LYS A 173 10.92 -5.23 -17.10
C LYS A 173 9.90 -4.69 -16.13
N LEU A 174 10.29 -4.53 -14.87
CA LEU A 174 9.41 -4.07 -13.80
C LEU A 174 10.12 -3.03 -12.93
N VAL A 175 9.37 -1.98 -12.60
CA VAL A 175 9.76 -0.97 -11.61
C VAL A 175 8.90 -1.14 -10.39
N THR A 176 9.52 -1.29 -9.20
CA THR A 176 8.81 -1.39 -7.93
C THR A 176 8.94 -0.08 -7.15
N ILE A 177 7.82 0.51 -6.79
CA ILE A 177 7.74 1.79 -6.08
C ILE A 177 7.11 1.53 -4.71
N GLN A 178 7.91 1.55 -3.66
CA GLN A 178 7.41 1.45 -2.29
C GLN A 178 6.88 2.82 -1.84
N ARG A 179 5.56 2.94 -1.62
CA ARG A 179 4.89 4.16 -1.21
C ARG A 179 5.26 4.58 0.21
N SER A 180 5.13 3.66 1.16
CA SER A 180 5.46 3.92 2.56
C SER A 180 6.96 4.09 2.79
N LYS A 181 7.34 4.85 3.79
CA LYS A 181 8.75 4.98 4.18
C LYS A 181 9.30 3.75 4.90
N GLY A 182 8.44 2.85 5.37
CA GLY A 182 8.86 1.76 6.24
C GLY A 182 9.57 2.30 7.48
N TYR A 183 10.73 1.76 7.80
CA TYR A 183 11.60 2.24 8.89
C TYR A 183 12.60 3.31 8.46
N ALA A 184 12.62 3.69 7.18
CA ALA A 184 13.53 4.71 6.68
C ALA A 184 13.09 6.13 7.09
N THR A 185 14.02 7.07 7.07
CA THR A 185 13.77 8.49 7.36
C THR A 185 13.27 9.28 6.15
N ARG A 186 13.19 8.66 4.97
CA ARG A 186 12.70 9.29 3.75
C ARG A 186 11.22 9.68 3.86
N PRO A 187 10.72 10.64 3.07
CA PRO A 187 9.30 10.96 3.05
C PRO A 187 8.48 9.79 2.47
N THR A 188 7.22 9.67 2.93
CA THR A 188 6.20 8.83 2.29
C THR A 188 5.80 9.49 0.96
N LEU A 189 5.57 8.69 -0.07
CA LEU A 189 5.19 9.21 -1.38
C LEU A 189 3.69 9.45 -1.46
N SER A 190 3.29 10.66 -1.84
CA SER A 190 1.90 10.95 -2.21
C SER A 190 1.56 10.31 -3.56
N VAL A 191 0.27 10.12 -3.83
CA VAL A 191 -0.19 9.60 -5.13
C VAL A 191 0.26 10.50 -6.28
N ALA A 192 0.23 11.82 -6.08
CA ALA A 192 0.71 12.77 -7.08
C ALA A 192 2.21 12.58 -7.42
N ARG A 193 3.06 12.39 -6.41
CA ARG A 193 4.49 12.10 -6.63
C ARG A 193 4.72 10.75 -7.32
N ILE A 194 3.93 9.75 -6.98
CA ILE A 194 3.96 8.45 -7.67
C ILE A 194 3.62 8.64 -9.15
N GLY A 195 2.58 9.42 -9.47
CA GLY A 195 2.20 9.73 -10.84
C GLY A 195 3.29 10.47 -11.63
N GLU A 196 3.96 11.44 -11.00
CA GLU A 196 5.12 12.13 -11.58
C GLU A 196 6.23 11.15 -11.97
N LEU A 197 6.61 10.28 -11.03
CA LEU A 197 7.64 9.26 -11.24
C LEU A 197 7.27 8.27 -12.35
N ILE A 198 6.04 7.76 -12.33
CA ILE A 198 5.55 6.81 -13.35
C ILE A 198 5.53 7.47 -14.73
N SER A 199 5.02 8.70 -14.83
CA SER A 199 4.99 9.45 -16.09
C SER A 199 6.38 9.64 -16.67
N TYR A 200 7.36 9.95 -15.83
CA TYR A 200 8.75 10.07 -16.25
C TYR A 200 9.32 8.73 -16.76
N ILE A 201 9.14 7.66 -16.00
CA ILE A 201 9.63 6.31 -16.35
C ILE A 201 8.97 5.81 -17.65
N LYS A 202 7.65 5.94 -17.77
CA LYS A 202 6.90 5.55 -18.99
C LYS A 202 7.28 6.40 -20.20
N GLY A 203 7.71 7.64 -20.00
CA GLY A 203 8.27 8.48 -21.07
C GLY A 203 9.58 7.94 -21.64
N ILE A 204 10.36 7.19 -20.85
CA ILE A 204 11.62 6.57 -21.28
C ILE A 204 11.35 5.15 -21.84
N LYS A 205 10.56 4.34 -21.13
CA LYS A 205 10.26 2.95 -21.48
C LYS A 205 8.76 2.67 -21.29
N PRO A 206 7.93 2.89 -22.34
CA PRO A 206 6.47 2.80 -22.24
C PRO A 206 5.94 1.41 -21.84
N ASP A 207 6.67 0.34 -22.16
CA ASP A 207 6.30 -1.05 -21.92
C ASP A 207 6.74 -1.60 -20.54
N VAL A 208 7.44 -0.80 -19.74
CA VAL A 208 7.84 -1.22 -18.39
C VAL A 208 6.63 -1.28 -17.47
N ILE A 209 6.56 -2.31 -16.64
CA ILE A 209 5.51 -2.47 -15.64
C ILE A 209 5.85 -1.63 -14.40
N CYS A 210 5.00 -0.69 -14.04
CA CYS A 210 5.11 0.09 -12.81
C CYS A 210 4.22 -0.50 -11.72
N MET A 211 4.82 -1.19 -10.76
CA MET A 211 4.16 -1.78 -9.61
C MET A 211 4.36 -0.88 -8.38
N VAL A 212 3.28 -0.58 -7.67
CA VAL A 212 3.34 0.17 -6.40
C VAL A 212 3.06 -0.77 -5.23
N ASP A 213 4.02 -0.88 -4.31
CA ASP A 213 3.76 -1.42 -2.97
C ASP A 213 2.99 -0.35 -2.18
N ASN A 214 1.68 -0.55 -2.12
CA ASN A 214 0.72 0.37 -1.52
C ASN A 214 0.45 0.08 -0.04
N CYS A 215 1.20 -0.81 0.58
CA CYS A 215 1.06 -1.12 2.01
C CYS A 215 1.15 0.15 2.87
N TYR A 216 0.16 0.36 3.72
CA TYR A 216 -0.08 1.58 4.53
C TYR A 216 -0.48 2.83 3.71
N GLY A 217 -0.66 2.70 2.41
CA GLY A 217 -1.12 3.78 1.54
C GLY A 217 -2.60 3.70 1.19
N GLU A 218 -3.23 2.55 1.44
CA GLU A 218 -4.62 2.30 1.08
C GLU A 218 -5.55 3.30 1.79
N PHE A 219 -6.37 4.02 1.04
CA PHE A 219 -7.36 4.97 1.55
C PHE A 219 -6.80 6.16 2.35
N VAL A 220 -5.49 6.45 2.22
CA VAL A 220 -4.84 7.60 2.88
C VAL A 220 -5.08 8.91 2.10
N GLU A 221 -5.29 8.80 0.81
CA GLU A 221 -5.66 9.90 -0.09
C GLU A 221 -6.96 9.55 -0.82
N GLU A 222 -7.58 10.52 -1.47
CA GLU A 222 -8.81 10.28 -2.26
C GLU A 222 -8.51 9.44 -3.51
N GLN A 223 -7.37 9.69 -4.15
CA GLN A 223 -6.88 8.95 -5.31
C GLN A 223 -5.97 7.80 -4.90
N GLU A 224 -5.92 6.79 -5.74
CA GLU A 224 -5.06 5.62 -5.58
C GLU A 224 -4.04 5.53 -6.74
N PRO A 225 -2.92 4.83 -6.56
CA PRO A 225 -1.84 4.83 -7.56
C PRO A 225 -2.23 4.33 -8.96
N LEU A 226 -3.25 3.49 -9.10
CA LEU A 226 -3.74 3.07 -10.42
C LEU A 226 -4.33 4.24 -11.22
N GLU A 227 -4.92 5.25 -10.55
CA GLU A 227 -5.50 6.43 -11.21
C GLU A 227 -4.43 7.37 -11.78
N VAL A 228 -3.17 7.19 -11.40
CA VAL A 228 -2.04 8.02 -11.85
C VAL A 228 -1.03 7.23 -12.68
N GLY A 229 -1.43 6.08 -13.21
CA GLY A 229 -0.69 5.32 -14.21
C GLY A 229 0.11 4.13 -13.72
N ALA A 230 -0.03 3.71 -12.46
CA ALA A 230 0.49 2.41 -12.03
C ALA A 230 -0.20 1.29 -12.81
N ASP A 231 0.56 0.29 -13.26
CA ASP A 231 0.00 -0.90 -13.92
C ASP A 231 -0.50 -1.91 -12.89
N MET A 232 0.02 -1.85 -11.68
CA MET A 232 -0.33 -2.78 -10.60
C MET A 232 -0.09 -2.14 -9.24
N ILE A 233 -0.99 -2.40 -8.30
CA ILE A 233 -0.78 -2.11 -6.87
C ILE A 233 -0.81 -3.41 -6.08
N VAL A 234 -0.02 -3.47 -5.03
CA VAL A 234 -0.04 -4.55 -4.06
C VAL A 234 -0.22 -3.96 -2.67
N GLY A 235 -1.20 -4.43 -1.94
CA GLY A 235 -1.53 -3.96 -0.61
C GLY A 235 -1.73 -5.10 0.39
N SER A 236 -2.09 -4.76 1.60
CA SER A 236 -2.36 -5.73 2.65
C SER A 236 -3.63 -5.35 3.40
N LEU A 237 -4.63 -6.23 3.37
CA LEU A 237 -5.90 -6.01 4.07
C LEU A 237 -5.75 -5.89 5.60
N ILE A 238 -4.69 -6.47 6.18
CA ILE A 238 -4.40 -6.36 7.62
C ILE A 238 -3.84 -4.99 8.04
N LYS A 239 -3.56 -4.11 7.07
CA LYS A 239 -3.05 -2.75 7.32
C LYS A 239 -4.23 -1.76 7.29
N ASN A 240 -4.17 -0.71 6.49
CA ASN A 240 -5.18 0.34 6.54
C ASN A 240 -6.64 -0.13 6.34
N PRO A 241 -6.97 -1.07 5.44
CA PRO A 241 -8.36 -1.45 5.24
C PRO A 241 -9.01 -2.10 6.47
N VAL A 242 -8.23 -2.75 7.34
CA VAL A 242 -8.73 -3.52 8.50
C VAL A 242 -8.23 -2.99 9.84
N SER A 243 -7.16 -2.22 9.88
CA SER A 243 -6.52 -1.78 11.13
C SER A 243 -7.42 -0.90 12.01
N TYR A 244 -8.44 -0.30 11.45
CA TYR A 244 -9.45 0.49 12.17
C TYR A 244 -10.68 -0.32 12.57
N THR A 245 -10.78 -1.58 12.17
CA THR A 245 -11.82 -2.50 12.62
C THR A 245 -11.26 -3.42 13.69
N HIS A 246 -11.96 -3.62 14.78
CA HIS A 246 -11.57 -4.54 15.86
C HIS A 246 -11.57 -6.02 15.43
N LEU A 247 -11.80 -6.30 14.17
CA LEU A 247 -11.87 -7.62 13.58
C LEU A 247 -10.57 -7.94 12.84
N ARG A 248 -9.51 -8.18 13.59
CA ARG A 248 -8.32 -8.81 13.03
C ARG A 248 -8.52 -10.32 13.00
N ALA A 249 -8.88 -10.84 11.83
CA ALA A 249 -9.10 -12.28 11.65
C ALA A 249 -7.85 -13.14 11.91
N HIS A 250 -6.67 -12.56 11.94
CA HIS A 250 -5.42 -13.29 12.20
C HIS A 250 -5.11 -13.50 13.69
N GLU A 251 -5.90 -12.94 14.56
CA GLU A 251 -5.76 -13.17 16.01
C GLU A 251 -6.47 -14.45 16.47
N THR A 252 -7.06 -15.16 15.54
CA THR A 252 -7.66 -16.47 15.77
C THR A 252 -6.72 -17.61 15.48
#